data_ef4ab1cb8d0958bec7e8dc120a71bf36
#
_entry.id   ef4ab1cb8d0958bec7e8dc120a71bf36
#
_cell.length_a   1.000
_cell.length_b   1.000
_cell.length_c   1.000
_cell.angle_alpha   90.00
_cell.angle_beta   90.00
_cell.angle_gamma   90.00
#
_symmetry.space_group_name_H-M   'P 1'
#
loop_
_entity.id
_entity.type
_entity.pdbx_description
1 polymer ?
#
loop_
_entity_poly.entity_id
_entity_poly.type
_entity_poly.pdbx_seq_one_letter_code
_entity_poly.pdbx_strand_id
1 'polypeptide(L)'
;MAERLHGVLLAVSGEDADLLRAIDAHGSGLRVVRRCADTAELLSAAMAGLAALVVVDTEFDDLDLSVVDRLARAGATGIVLTSADQAERWAVAGWPVEERSIDPGAVRARL
;
A
#
# COMPACT_ATOMS: atom_id res chain seq x y z
N MET A 1 25.91 7.82 -10.25
CA MET A 1 25.26 8.05 -8.96
C MET A 1 24.07 7.11 -8.81
N ALA A 2 24.02 6.35 -7.74
CA ALA A 2 22.91 5.41 -7.53
C ALA A 2 21.63 6.18 -7.26
N GLU A 3 20.57 5.85 -7.98
CA GLU A 3 19.26 6.42 -7.74
C GLU A 3 18.69 5.85 -6.45
N ARG A 4 18.16 6.73 -5.60
CA ARG A 4 17.55 6.30 -4.35
C ARG A 4 16.13 5.82 -4.61
N LEU A 5 15.86 4.54 -4.35
CA LEU A 5 14.54 3.97 -4.49
C LEU A 5 13.76 4.08 -3.19
N HIS A 6 12.46 4.40 -3.31
CA HIS A 6 11.55 4.40 -2.17
C HIS A 6 10.90 3.03 -2.04
N GLY A 7 11.02 2.44 -0.86
CA GLY A 7 10.44 1.12 -0.59
C GLY A 7 8.93 1.19 -0.44
N VAL A 8 8.26 0.14 -0.87
CA VAL A 8 6.80 0.00 -0.78
C VAL A 8 6.46 -1.34 -0.14
N LEU A 9 5.50 -1.34 0.78
CA LEU A 9 4.91 -2.55 1.35
C LEU A 9 3.59 -2.82 0.63
N LEU A 10 3.39 -4.03 0.16
CA LEU A 10 2.12 -4.45 -0.44
C LEU A 10 1.33 -5.32 0.53
N ALA A 11 0.09 -4.94 0.81
CA ALA A 11 -0.83 -5.68 1.65
C ALA A 11 -2.17 -5.80 0.91
N VAL A 12 -2.17 -6.63 -0.12
CA VAL A 12 -3.34 -6.82 -0.98
C VAL A 12 -3.75 -8.28 -1.00
N SER A 13 -5.04 -8.53 -1.16
CA SER A 13 -5.58 -9.88 -1.31
C SER A 13 -5.64 -10.27 -2.77
N GLY A 14 -5.54 -11.56 -3.05
CA GLY A 14 -5.65 -12.08 -4.40
C GLY A 14 -4.44 -11.81 -5.26
N GLU A 15 -4.68 -11.64 -6.56
CA GLU A 15 -3.62 -11.51 -7.56
C GLU A 15 -3.02 -10.10 -7.54
N ASP A 16 -1.73 -10.00 -7.28
CA ASP A 16 -1.03 -8.72 -7.20
C ASP A 16 0.12 -8.57 -8.21
N ALA A 17 0.25 -9.51 -9.13
CA ALA A 17 1.41 -9.52 -10.05
C ALA A 17 1.50 -8.26 -10.91
N ASP A 18 0.37 -7.76 -11.41
CA ASP A 18 0.37 -6.56 -12.24
C ASP A 18 0.74 -5.31 -11.42
N LEU A 19 0.26 -5.23 -10.19
CA LEU A 19 0.60 -4.14 -9.29
C LEU A 19 2.07 -4.17 -8.92
N LEU A 20 2.58 -5.35 -8.61
CA LEU A 20 4.00 -5.56 -8.31
C LEU A 20 4.88 -5.09 -9.47
N ARG A 21 4.56 -5.52 -10.69
CA ARG A 21 5.30 -5.11 -11.89
C ARG A 21 5.26 -3.61 -12.12
N ALA A 22 4.11 -2.98 -11.92
CA ALA A 22 3.97 -1.53 -12.13
C ALA A 22 4.83 -0.76 -11.13
N ILE A 23 4.84 -1.17 -9.88
CA ILE A 23 5.62 -0.48 -8.84
C ILE A 23 7.12 -0.72 -9.03
N ASP A 24 7.53 -1.96 -9.31
CA ASP A 24 8.92 -2.32 -9.51
C ASP A 24 9.46 -1.94 -10.90
N ALA A 25 8.66 -1.35 -11.76
CA ALA A 25 9.07 -1.02 -13.12
C ALA A 25 10.34 -0.17 -13.14
N HIS A 26 11.22 -0.44 -14.09
CA HIS A 26 12.45 0.32 -14.25
C HIS A 26 12.14 1.81 -14.41
N GLY A 27 12.82 2.63 -13.64
CA GLY A 27 12.63 4.09 -13.69
C GLY A 27 11.44 4.60 -12.86
N SER A 28 10.71 3.73 -12.16
CA SER A 28 9.59 4.17 -11.33
C SER A 28 10.02 4.96 -10.09
N GLY A 29 11.26 4.79 -9.65
CA GLY A 29 11.74 5.35 -8.38
C GLY A 29 11.24 4.58 -7.16
N LEU A 30 10.54 3.46 -7.35
CA LEU A 30 9.93 2.68 -6.30
C LEU A 30 10.40 1.23 -6.35
N ARG A 31 10.32 0.55 -5.22
CA ARG A 31 10.65 -0.86 -5.13
C ARG A 31 9.76 -1.53 -4.08
N VAL A 32 9.12 -2.63 -4.43
CA VAL A 32 8.40 -3.43 -3.45
C VAL A 32 9.42 -4.17 -2.59
N VAL A 33 9.47 -3.83 -1.31
CA VAL A 33 10.41 -4.47 -0.37
C VAL A 33 9.79 -5.66 0.33
N ARG A 34 8.46 -5.71 0.43
CA ARG A 34 7.76 -6.85 1.02
C ARG A 34 6.32 -6.95 0.54
N ARG A 35 5.90 -8.16 0.25
CA ARG A 35 4.50 -8.51 0.04
C ARG A 35 4.04 -9.17 1.34
N CYS A 36 3.21 -8.45 2.13
CA CYS A 36 2.83 -8.91 3.45
C CYS A 36 1.74 -9.97 3.37
N ALA A 37 1.86 -11.00 4.19
CA ALA A 37 0.89 -12.10 4.22
C ALA A 37 -0.29 -11.80 5.15
N ASP A 38 -0.10 -10.96 6.17
CA ASP A 38 -1.13 -10.60 7.12
C ASP A 38 -0.88 -9.22 7.72
N THR A 39 -1.84 -8.73 8.50
CA THR A 39 -1.73 -7.40 9.11
C THR A 39 -0.63 -7.31 10.15
N ALA A 40 -0.34 -8.40 10.84
CA ALA A 40 0.76 -8.42 11.82
C ALA A 40 2.10 -8.21 11.14
N GLU A 41 2.32 -8.86 10.01
CA GLU A 41 3.54 -8.68 9.20
C GLU A 41 3.64 -7.25 8.66
N LEU A 42 2.52 -6.72 8.17
CA LEU A 42 2.45 -5.35 7.65
C LEU A 42 2.84 -4.33 8.73
N LEU A 43 2.23 -4.43 9.90
CA LEU A 43 2.53 -3.53 11.02
C LEU A 43 3.97 -3.67 11.50
N SER A 44 4.46 -4.90 11.60
CA SER A 44 5.84 -5.16 12.00
C SER A 44 6.84 -4.53 11.04
N ALA A 45 6.61 -4.68 9.74
CA ALA A 45 7.48 -4.12 8.70
C ALA A 45 7.48 -2.59 8.75
N ALA A 46 6.32 -1.98 8.91
CA ALA A 46 6.20 -0.52 8.99
C ALA A 46 6.87 0.02 10.26
N MET A 47 6.65 -0.62 11.38
CA MET A 47 7.25 -0.22 12.66
C MET A 47 8.77 -0.38 12.67
N ALA A 48 9.28 -1.37 11.94
CA ALA A 48 10.72 -1.57 11.78
C ALA A 48 11.35 -0.59 10.79
N GLY A 49 10.54 0.24 10.12
CA GLY A 49 11.04 1.22 9.16
C GLY A 49 11.50 0.63 7.83
N LEU A 50 11.02 -0.56 7.46
CA LEU A 50 11.41 -1.21 6.20
C LEU A 50 11.00 -0.39 4.98
N ALA A 51 9.87 0.29 5.04
CA ALA A 51 9.42 1.19 4.00
C ALA A 51 8.40 2.16 4.59
N ALA A 52 8.28 3.33 3.98
CA ALA A 52 7.33 4.37 4.39
C ALA A 52 6.09 4.43 3.50
N LEU A 53 6.11 3.78 2.35
CA LEU A 53 4.97 3.75 1.43
C LEU A 53 4.26 2.41 1.50
N VAL A 54 2.93 2.43 1.48
CA VAL A 54 2.12 1.23 1.64
C VAL A 54 0.95 1.25 0.66
N VAL A 55 0.65 0.11 0.07
CA VAL A 55 -0.60 -0.10 -0.67
C VAL A 55 -1.38 -1.17 0.09
N VAL A 56 -2.58 -0.82 0.57
CA VAL A 56 -3.45 -1.75 1.29
C VAL A 56 -4.76 -1.92 0.55
N ASP A 57 -5.26 -3.16 0.54
CA ASP A 57 -6.58 -3.50 0.02
C ASP A 57 -7.48 -3.80 1.22
N THR A 58 -8.68 -3.24 1.22
CA THR A 58 -9.61 -3.39 2.36
C THR A 58 -10.10 -4.82 2.58
N GLU A 59 -9.90 -5.72 1.62
CA GLU A 59 -10.18 -7.15 1.78
C GLU A 59 -8.99 -7.94 2.32
N PHE A 60 -7.85 -7.27 2.52
CA PHE A 60 -6.67 -7.92 3.06
C PHE A 60 -6.88 -8.25 4.54
N ASP A 61 -6.62 -9.49 4.92
CA ASP A 61 -6.55 -10.04 6.28
C ASP A 61 -6.93 -9.07 7.42
N ASP A 62 -8.18 -9.08 7.85
CA ASP A 62 -8.67 -8.28 8.98
C ASP A 62 -8.26 -6.80 8.98
N LEU A 63 -7.99 -6.24 7.81
CA LEU A 63 -7.65 -4.82 7.70
C LEU A 63 -8.84 -3.97 8.17
N ASP A 64 -8.58 -3.02 9.06
CA ASP A 64 -9.57 -2.05 9.50
C ASP A 64 -8.93 -0.66 9.63
N LEU A 65 -9.74 0.32 9.96
CA LEU A 65 -9.27 1.70 10.09
C LEU A 65 -8.22 1.85 11.19
N SER A 66 -8.25 1.04 12.23
CA SER A 66 -7.26 1.10 13.30
C SER A 66 -5.88 0.67 12.81
N VAL A 67 -5.83 -0.28 11.87
CA VAL A 67 -4.55 -0.71 11.26
C VAL A 67 -3.94 0.44 10.47
N VAL A 68 -4.74 1.12 9.65
CA VAL A 68 -4.26 2.28 8.88
C VAL A 68 -3.78 3.39 9.81
N ASP A 69 -4.51 3.65 10.89
CA ASP A 69 -4.10 4.65 11.89
C ASP A 69 -2.74 4.29 12.52
N ARG A 70 -2.55 3.03 12.85
CA ARG A 70 -1.26 2.56 13.42
C ARG A 70 -0.12 2.67 12.42
N LEU A 71 -0.38 2.37 11.15
CA LEU A 71 0.62 2.56 10.09
C LEU A 71 1.01 4.03 9.98
N ALA A 72 0.03 4.93 9.99
CA ALA A 72 0.29 6.37 9.92
C ALA A 72 1.10 6.85 11.12
N ARG A 73 0.81 6.35 12.31
CA ARG A 73 1.58 6.69 13.53
C ARG A 73 3.02 6.17 13.47
N ALA A 74 3.25 5.10 12.73
CA ALA A 74 4.60 4.58 12.51
C ALA A 74 5.36 5.35 11.42
N GLY A 75 4.75 6.38 10.84
CA GLY A 75 5.37 7.20 9.81
C GLY A 75 5.08 6.76 8.38
N ALA A 76 4.20 5.78 8.19
CA ALA A 76 3.84 5.31 6.85
C ALA A 76 2.73 6.17 6.23
N THR A 77 2.72 6.21 4.92
CA THR A 77 1.63 6.78 4.14
C THR A 77 1.40 5.89 2.92
N GLY A 78 0.26 6.01 2.28
CA GLY A 78 0.01 5.15 1.13
C GLY A 78 -1.35 5.34 0.51
N ILE A 79 -1.83 4.26 -0.10
CA ILE A 79 -3.08 4.23 -0.85
C ILE A 79 -3.94 3.08 -0.33
N VAL A 80 -5.24 3.34 -0.18
CA VAL A 80 -6.23 2.32 0.16
C VAL A 80 -6.99 1.93 -1.11
N LEU A 81 -6.98 0.64 -1.43
CA LEU A 81 -7.77 0.07 -2.53
C LEU A 81 -9.02 -0.58 -1.95
N THR A 82 -10.17 -0.22 -2.49
CA THR A 82 -11.44 -0.71 -1.97
C THR A 82 -12.51 -0.77 -3.06
N SER A 83 -13.70 -1.24 -2.73
CA SER A 83 -14.85 -1.16 -3.62
C SER A 83 -15.45 0.23 -3.56
N ALA A 84 -16.16 0.63 -4.65
CA ALA A 84 -16.73 1.97 -4.75
C ALA A 84 -17.69 2.29 -3.59
N ASP A 85 -18.45 1.30 -3.12
CA ASP A 85 -19.42 1.48 -2.03
C ASP A 85 -18.77 1.65 -0.65
N GLN A 86 -17.48 1.33 -0.50
CA GLN A 86 -16.74 1.45 0.75
C GLN A 86 -15.80 2.68 0.77
N ALA A 87 -15.66 3.37 -0.36
CA ALA A 87 -14.67 4.44 -0.49
C ALA A 87 -14.85 5.56 0.55
N GLU A 88 -16.09 5.98 0.80
CA GLU A 88 -16.39 7.03 1.77
C GLU A 88 -15.98 6.64 3.19
N ARG A 89 -16.24 5.38 3.56
CA ARG A 89 -15.88 4.87 4.87
C ARG A 89 -14.37 4.93 5.11
N TRP A 90 -13.58 4.58 4.09
CA TRP A 90 -12.13 4.54 4.21
C TRP A 90 -11.47 5.90 4.04
N ALA A 91 -12.17 6.87 3.46
CA ALA A 91 -11.64 8.22 3.29
C ALA A 91 -11.29 8.91 4.62
N VAL A 92 -11.95 8.52 5.71
CA VAL A 92 -11.67 9.09 7.04
C VAL A 92 -10.26 8.77 7.55
N ALA A 93 -9.60 7.77 6.97
CA ALA A 93 -8.23 7.42 7.33
C ALA A 93 -7.20 8.48 6.90
N GLY A 94 -7.58 9.36 5.99
CA GLY A 94 -6.70 10.44 5.51
C GLY A 94 -5.78 10.06 4.37
N TRP A 95 -5.75 8.79 3.97
CA TRP A 95 -4.98 8.34 2.80
C TRP A 95 -5.85 8.40 1.54
N PRO A 96 -5.25 8.61 0.36
CA PRO A 96 -5.97 8.47 -0.90
C PRO A 96 -6.68 7.11 -0.99
N VAL A 97 -7.92 7.13 -1.43
CA VAL A 97 -8.73 5.92 -1.60
C VAL A 97 -9.04 5.76 -3.07
N GLU A 98 -8.77 4.58 -3.63
CA GLU A 98 -9.00 4.28 -5.02
C GLU A 98 -9.78 2.98 -5.15
N GLU A 99 -10.53 2.85 -6.24
CA GLU A 99 -11.21 1.59 -6.53
C GLU A 99 -10.19 0.50 -6.86
N ARG A 100 -10.48 -0.72 -6.41
CA ARG A 100 -9.61 -1.89 -6.61
C ARG A 100 -9.32 -2.15 -8.09
N SER A 101 -10.25 -1.77 -8.97
CA SER A 101 -10.11 -1.94 -10.42
C SER A 101 -9.22 -0.89 -11.09
N ILE A 102 -8.69 0.07 -10.33
CA ILE A 102 -7.82 1.10 -10.90
C ILE A 102 -6.61 0.48 -11.59
N ASP A 103 -6.16 1.11 -12.66
CA ASP A 103 -4.96 0.67 -13.38
C ASP A 103 -3.73 0.68 -12.46
N PRO A 104 -2.94 -0.41 -12.41
CA PRO A 104 -1.74 -0.47 -11.56
C PRO A 104 -0.75 0.68 -11.79
N GLY A 105 -0.62 1.15 -13.02
CA GLY A 105 0.22 2.31 -13.31
C GLY A 105 -0.26 3.59 -12.64
N ALA A 106 -1.58 3.73 -12.48
CA ALA A 106 -2.15 4.87 -11.76
C ALA A 106 -1.88 4.78 -10.25
N VAL A 107 -1.87 3.58 -9.68
CA VAL A 107 -1.48 3.37 -8.28
C VAL A 107 -0.04 3.82 -8.08
N ARG A 108 0.86 3.36 -8.95
CA ARG A 108 2.27 3.78 -8.91
C ARG A 108 2.41 5.29 -8.96
N ALA A 109 1.67 5.94 -9.84
CA ALA A 109 1.76 7.39 -10.03
C ALA A 109 1.33 8.20 -8.80
N ARG A 110 0.52 7.60 -7.92
CA ARG A 110 0.03 8.24 -6.70
C ARG A 110 0.92 7.98 -5.48
N LEU A 111 1.87 7.10 -5.60
CA LEU A 111 2.85 6.85 -4.55
C LEU A 111 4.00 7.86 -4.65
#